data_123bee7e71226b1662688d7a3ad0ca1b
#
_entry.id   123bee7e71226b1662688d7a3ad0ca1b
#
_cell.length_a   1.000
_cell.length_b   1.000
_cell.length_c   1.000
_cell.angle_alpha   90.00
_cell.angle_beta   90.00
_cell.angle_gamma   90.00
#
_symmetry.space_group_name_H-M   'P 1'
#
loop_
_entity.id
_entity.type
_entity.pdbx_description
1 polymer ?
#
loop_
_entity_poly.entity_id
_entity_poly.type
_entity_poly.pdbx_seq_one_letter_code
_entity_poly.pdbx_strand_id
1 'polypeptide(L)'
;TLAEPDRRLLARALDRKDAVAVTEVASPLTRQLLELLDATGASARAIPALLAIALPEAAKDQARRIAETVAVLRQRQPDLQITVDPVEFRGYQYHTGLCMTLFALGEQAELGRGGRYLCGDTEPATGITLYPDTIVSVAPPQTLRPRLYLPYGTPAATGTECRAQNYATVAGLAPHPAPHDEAARLGCSHIFQNGAIRPLEHD
;
A
#
# COMPACT_ATOMS: atom_id res chain seq x y z
N THR A 1 0.93 -34.18 -20.96
CA THR A 1 1.54 -33.54 -19.76
C THR A 1 2.95 -33.15 -20.13
N LEU A 2 3.33 -31.90 -19.94
CA LEU A 2 4.71 -31.41 -20.20
C LEU A 2 5.69 -32.10 -19.24
N ALA A 3 6.89 -32.38 -19.71
CA ALA A 3 7.99 -32.85 -18.88
C ALA A 3 8.38 -31.80 -17.84
N GLU A 4 8.94 -32.21 -16.71
CA GLU A 4 9.32 -31.30 -15.63
C GLU A 4 10.32 -30.20 -16.04
N PRO A 5 11.35 -30.49 -16.88
CA PRO A 5 12.24 -29.45 -17.38
C PRO A 5 11.53 -28.37 -18.20
N ASP A 6 10.60 -28.77 -19.07
CA ASP A 6 9.83 -27.85 -19.92
C ASP A 6 8.89 -26.99 -19.10
N ARG A 7 8.27 -27.53 -18.04
CA ARG A 7 7.44 -26.76 -17.11
C ARG A 7 8.24 -25.66 -16.41
N ARG A 8 9.47 -25.96 -15.98
CA ARG A 8 10.35 -24.96 -15.34
C ARG A 8 10.81 -23.89 -16.32
N LEU A 9 11.11 -24.28 -17.57
CA LEU A 9 11.48 -23.32 -18.62
C LEU A 9 10.30 -22.39 -18.92
N LEU A 10 9.09 -22.93 -19.11
CA LEU A 10 7.88 -22.13 -19.34
C LEU A 10 7.58 -21.21 -18.16
N ALA A 11 7.66 -21.69 -16.91
CA ALA A 11 7.42 -20.85 -15.73
C ALA A 11 8.39 -19.65 -15.69
N ARG A 12 9.67 -19.85 -15.99
CA ARG A 12 10.67 -18.77 -16.09
C ARG A 12 10.41 -17.82 -17.26
N ALA A 13 10.02 -18.35 -18.42
CA ALA A 13 9.69 -17.54 -19.59
C ALA A 13 8.47 -16.65 -19.32
N LEU A 14 7.43 -17.19 -18.70
CA LEU A 14 6.23 -16.45 -18.31
C LEU A 14 6.54 -15.37 -17.27
N ASP A 15 7.34 -15.67 -16.26
CA ASP A 15 7.76 -14.73 -15.23
C ASP A 15 8.55 -13.54 -15.82
N ARG A 16 9.40 -13.82 -16.82
CA ARG A 16 10.18 -12.80 -17.55
C ARG A 16 9.40 -12.11 -18.67
N LYS A 17 8.15 -12.50 -18.92
CA LYS A 17 7.34 -12.03 -20.05
C LYS A 17 8.01 -12.29 -21.40
N ASP A 18 8.76 -13.38 -21.51
CA ASP A 18 9.50 -13.76 -22.72
C ASP A 18 8.64 -14.63 -23.65
N ALA A 19 7.91 -13.96 -24.54
CA ALA A 19 7.06 -14.63 -25.53
C ALA A 19 7.83 -15.53 -26.49
N VAL A 20 9.11 -15.19 -26.79
CA VAL A 20 9.97 -16.01 -27.69
C VAL A 20 10.29 -17.33 -27.02
N ALA A 21 10.78 -17.28 -25.77
CA ALA A 21 11.08 -18.48 -25.00
C ALA A 21 9.84 -19.37 -24.78
N VAL A 22 8.65 -18.78 -24.59
CA VAL A 22 7.38 -19.52 -24.51
C VAL A 22 7.10 -20.29 -25.83
N THR A 23 7.41 -19.67 -26.97
CA THR A 23 7.19 -20.30 -28.30
C THR A 23 8.20 -21.41 -28.60
N GLU A 24 9.43 -21.29 -28.11
CA GLU A 24 10.48 -22.28 -28.27
C GLU A 24 10.18 -23.60 -27.56
N VAL A 25 9.45 -23.54 -26.43
CA VAL A 25 8.97 -24.74 -25.76
C VAL A 25 7.71 -25.21 -26.46
N ALA A 26 7.85 -26.06 -27.49
CA ALA A 26 6.72 -26.60 -28.23
C ALA A 26 5.68 -27.27 -27.33
N SER A 27 4.53 -26.65 -27.18
CA SER A 27 3.46 -27.08 -26.28
C SER A 27 2.09 -26.87 -26.93
N PRO A 28 1.13 -27.78 -26.75
CA PRO A 28 -0.24 -27.56 -27.20
C PRO A 28 -0.90 -26.35 -26.49
N LEU A 29 -0.31 -25.81 -25.43
CA LEU A 29 -0.80 -24.65 -24.67
C LEU A 29 -0.12 -23.34 -25.08
N THR A 30 0.86 -23.35 -26.00
CA THR A 30 1.65 -22.15 -26.38
C THR A 30 0.76 -20.97 -26.71
N ARG A 31 -0.31 -21.17 -27.48
CA ARG A 31 -1.25 -20.12 -27.84
C ARG A 31 -1.89 -19.49 -26.60
N GLN A 32 -2.43 -20.29 -25.70
CA GLN A 32 -3.07 -19.80 -24.47
C GLN A 32 -2.07 -19.08 -23.54
N LEU A 33 -0.82 -19.55 -23.49
CA LEU A 33 0.24 -18.92 -22.71
C LEU A 33 0.62 -17.55 -23.28
N LEU A 34 0.67 -17.39 -24.60
CA LEU A 34 0.90 -16.10 -25.25
C LEU A 34 -0.28 -15.14 -25.04
N GLU A 35 -1.52 -15.64 -25.15
CA GLU A 35 -2.72 -14.87 -24.87
C GLU A 35 -2.76 -14.40 -23.39
N LEU A 36 -2.29 -15.22 -22.42
CA LEU A 36 -2.13 -14.83 -21.02
C LEU A 36 -1.08 -13.74 -20.81
N LEU A 37 0.06 -13.80 -21.55
CA LEU A 37 1.06 -12.74 -21.52
C LEU A 37 0.49 -11.42 -22.03
N ASP A 38 -0.30 -11.45 -23.10
CA ASP A 38 -0.95 -10.27 -23.66
C ASP A 38 -2.04 -9.71 -22.74
N ALA A 39 -2.68 -10.56 -21.96
CA ALA A 39 -3.71 -10.16 -20.98
C ALA A 39 -3.13 -9.49 -19.72
N THR A 40 -1.88 -9.04 -19.73
CA THR A 40 -1.24 -8.29 -18.64
C THR A 40 -1.41 -6.79 -18.80
N GLY A 41 -1.58 -6.05 -17.70
CA GLY A 41 -1.62 -4.59 -17.69
C GLY A 41 -2.85 -3.99 -17.01
N ALA A 42 -3.25 -2.79 -17.44
CA ALA A 42 -4.39 -2.09 -16.84
C ALA A 42 -5.65 -2.95 -16.82
N SER A 43 -6.29 -3.07 -15.66
CA SER A 43 -7.41 -4.01 -15.45
C SER A 43 -8.60 -3.77 -16.42
N ALA A 44 -8.79 -2.55 -16.91
CA ALA A 44 -9.85 -2.25 -17.89
C ALA A 44 -9.68 -3.02 -19.21
N ARG A 45 -8.42 -3.24 -19.63
CA ARG A 45 -8.05 -4.02 -20.80
C ARG A 45 -7.81 -5.50 -20.46
N ALA A 46 -7.07 -5.73 -19.38
CA ALA A 46 -6.61 -7.06 -19.00
C ALA A 46 -7.75 -8.02 -18.66
N ILE A 47 -8.78 -7.57 -17.91
CA ILE A 47 -9.87 -8.44 -17.49
C ILE A 47 -10.69 -8.98 -18.68
N PRO A 48 -11.20 -8.16 -19.64
CA PRO A 48 -11.88 -8.69 -20.81
C PRO A 48 -11.03 -9.65 -21.65
N ALA A 49 -9.74 -9.31 -21.84
CA ALA A 49 -8.80 -10.17 -22.57
C ALA A 49 -8.64 -11.53 -21.87
N LEU A 50 -8.38 -11.53 -20.55
CA LEU A 50 -8.21 -12.74 -19.74
C LEU A 50 -9.43 -13.66 -19.79
N LEU A 51 -10.64 -13.09 -19.68
CA LEU A 51 -11.90 -13.85 -19.71
C LEU A 51 -12.23 -14.43 -21.11
N ALA A 52 -11.67 -13.87 -22.16
CA ALA A 52 -11.85 -14.35 -23.54
C ALA A 52 -10.96 -15.55 -23.91
N ILE A 53 -9.92 -15.83 -23.13
CA ILE A 53 -8.98 -16.94 -23.41
C ILE A 53 -9.68 -18.29 -23.21
N ALA A 54 -9.46 -19.21 -24.14
CA ALA A 54 -9.96 -20.59 -24.05
C ALA A 54 -9.13 -21.42 -23.06
N LEU A 55 -9.30 -21.16 -21.77
CA LEU A 55 -8.59 -21.83 -20.68
C LEU A 55 -9.27 -23.11 -20.21
N PRO A 56 -8.53 -24.07 -19.61
CA PRO A 56 -9.11 -25.15 -18.83
C PRO A 56 -9.99 -24.61 -17.68
N GLU A 57 -11.00 -25.38 -17.25
CA GLU A 57 -12.04 -24.88 -16.33
C GLU A 57 -11.45 -24.35 -15.01
N ALA A 58 -10.49 -25.06 -14.42
CA ALA A 58 -9.81 -24.59 -13.20
C ALA A 58 -9.12 -23.22 -13.37
N ALA A 59 -8.53 -22.95 -14.55
CA ALA A 59 -7.91 -21.66 -14.85
C ALA A 59 -8.96 -20.57 -15.15
N LYS A 60 -10.08 -20.93 -15.77
CA LYS A 60 -11.22 -20.00 -15.93
C LYS A 60 -11.79 -19.56 -14.60
N ASP A 61 -11.90 -20.47 -13.63
CA ASP A 61 -12.36 -20.13 -12.28
C ASP A 61 -11.43 -19.11 -11.60
N GLN A 62 -10.12 -19.27 -11.77
CA GLN A 62 -9.17 -18.27 -11.28
C GLN A 62 -9.33 -16.92 -12.00
N ALA A 63 -9.48 -16.93 -13.33
CA ALA A 63 -9.74 -15.72 -14.10
C ALA A 63 -11.01 -14.97 -13.66
N ARG A 64 -12.11 -15.71 -13.41
CA ARG A 64 -13.36 -15.15 -12.87
C ARG A 64 -13.14 -14.52 -11.48
N ARG A 65 -12.41 -15.19 -10.58
CA ARG A 65 -12.08 -14.67 -9.24
C ARG A 65 -11.27 -13.37 -9.31
N ILE A 66 -10.32 -13.28 -10.24
CA ILE A 66 -9.58 -12.03 -10.49
C ILE A 66 -10.56 -10.92 -10.90
N ALA A 67 -11.42 -11.19 -11.87
CA ALA A 67 -12.40 -10.23 -12.39
C ALA A 67 -13.37 -9.74 -11.30
N GLU A 68 -13.92 -10.65 -10.50
CA GLU A 68 -14.82 -10.34 -9.37
C GLU A 68 -14.11 -9.50 -8.31
N THR A 69 -12.86 -9.84 -7.95
CA THR A 69 -12.08 -9.07 -6.98
C THR A 69 -11.81 -7.66 -7.48
N VAL A 70 -11.42 -7.50 -8.75
CA VAL A 70 -11.21 -6.19 -9.37
C VAL A 70 -12.49 -5.38 -9.40
N ALA A 71 -13.63 -6.00 -9.70
CA ALA A 71 -14.93 -5.33 -9.70
C ALA A 71 -15.30 -4.78 -8.31
N VAL A 72 -15.10 -5.58 -7.25
CA VAL A 72 -15.34 -5.15 -5.86
C VAL A 72 -14.40 -4.02 -5.45
N LEU A 73 -13.12 -4.10 -5.81
CA LEU A 73 -12.15 -3.05 -5.52
C LEU A 73 -12.52 -1.74 -6.20
N ARG A 74 -12.89 -1.76 -7.48
CA ARG A 74 -13.34 -0.57 -8.22
C ARG A 74 -14.62 0.05 -7.68
N GLN A 75 -15.54 -0.78 -7.19
CA GLN A 75 -16.75 -0.27 -6.56
C GLN A 75 -16.46 0.50 -5.27
N ARG A 76 -15.48 0.03 -4.48
CA ARG A 76 -15.11 0.62 -3.19
C ARG A 76 -14.12 1.78 -3.33
N GLN A 77 -13.25 1.71 -4.30
CA GLN A 77 -12.16 2.66 -4.57
C GLN A 77 -12.07 2.92 -6.08
N PRO A 78 -12.95 3.79 -6.64
CA PRO A 78 -13.04 4.03 -8.09
C PRO A 78 -11.72 4.54 -8.71
N ASP A 79 -10.98 5.34 -7.94
CA ASP A 79 -9.74 5.99 -8.39
C ASP A 79 -8.50 5.10 -8.28
N LEU A 80 -8.65 3.89 -7.72
CA LEU A 80 -7.53 2.97 -7.57
C LEU A 80 -7.04 2.48 -8.93
N GLN A 81 -5.77 2.70 -9.22
CA GLN A 81 -5.12 2.13 -10.40
C GLN A 81 -4.82 0.66 -10.17
N ILE A 82 -5.48 -0.20 -10.94
CA ILE A 82 -5.33 -1.66 -10.81
C ILE A 82 -4.73 -2.20 -12.09
N THR A 83 -3.61 -2.89 -11.96
CA THR A 83 -3.02 -3.74 -13.00
C THR A 83 -3.27 -5.20 -12.67
N VAL A 84 -3.40 -6.02 -13.71
CA VAL A 84 -3.56 -7.47 -13.59
C VAL A 84 -2.43 -8.15 -14.32
N ASP A 85 -1.85 -9.15 -13.69
CA ASP A 85 -0.85 -10.02 -14.27
C ASP A 85 -1.22 -11.48 -13.97
N PRO A 86 -1.80 -12.20 -14.94
CA PRO A 86 -2.25 -13.57 -14.72
C PRO A 86 -1.12 -14.59 -14.69
N VAL A 87 0.11 -14.20 -15.06
CA VAL A 87 1.27 -15.08 -15.17
C VAL A 87 2.44 -14.66 -14.30
N GLU A 88 2.25 -13.71 -13.41
CA GLU A 88 3.29 -13.34 -12.46
C GLU A 88 3.47 -14.44 -11.41
N PHE A 89 4.71 -14.95 -11.32
CA PHE A 89 5.09 -15.97 -10.36
C PHE A 89 6.21 -15.46 -9.47
N ARG A 90 5.88 -14.88 -8.34
CA ARG A 90 6.87 -14.31 -7.39
C ARG A 90 7.41 -15.31 -6.38
N GLY A 91 7.70 -16.54 -6.78
CA GLY A 91 8.46 -17.51 -5.98
C GLY A 91 7.85 -17.93 -4.62
N TYR A 92 6.75 -17.36 -4.20
CA TYR A 92 6.06 -17.71 -2.96
C TYR A 92 5.09 -18.88 -3.21
N GLN A 93 5.57 -20.09 -3.03
CA GLN A 93 4.78 -21.30 -3.23
C GLN A 93 3.65 -21.49 -2.23
N TYR A 94 3.57 -20.66 -1.18
CA TYR A 94 2.54 -20.79 -0.15
C TYR A 94 1.20 -20.14 -0.51
N HIS A 95 1.16 -19.27 -1.54
CA HIS A 95 -0.10 -18.67 -1.97
C HIS A 95 -0.97 -19.69 -2.72
N THR A 96 -2.21 -19.81 -2.33
CA THR A 96 -3.20 -20.73 -2.90
C THR A 96 -4.25 -20.06 -3.78
N GLY A 97 -4.09 -18.75 -4.03
CA GLY A 97 -5.03 -17.95 -4.80
C GLY A 97 -4.44 -16.61 -5.23
N LEU A 98 -5.27 -15.58 -5.24
CA LEU A 98 -4.85 -14.24 -5.65
C LEU A 98 -3.73 -13.71 -4.76
N CYS A 99 -2.74 -13.13 -5.44
CA CYS A 99 -1.69 -12.32 -4.81
C CYS A 99 -1.88 -10.86 -5.21
N MET A 100 -1.38 -9.95 -4.38
CA MET A 100 -1.40 -8.52 -4.65
C MET A 100 -0.10 -7.88 -4.19
N THR A 101 0.29 -6.82 -4.91
CA THR A 101 1.36 -5.92 -4.50
C THR A 101 0.82 -4.50 -4.55
N LEU A 102 1.13 -3.71 -3.53
CA LEU A 102 0.77 -2.30 -3.44
C LEU A 102 1.98 -1.43 -3.78
N PHE A 103 1.80 -0.47 -4.65
CA PHE A 103 2.79 0.53 -5.00
C PHE A 103 2.27 1.93 -4.72
N ALA A 104 3.15 2.86 -4.39
CA ALA A 104 2.82 4.28 -4.38
C ALA A 104 2.69 4.79 -5.82
N LEU A 105 1.72 5.67 -6.06
CA LEU A 105 1.52 6.27 -7.37
C LEU A 105 2.73 7.16 -7.74
N GLY A 106 3.31 6.92 -8.94
CA GLY A 106 4.48 7.65 -9.40
C GLY A 106 5.82 7.16 -8.84
N GLU A 107 5.80 6.21 -7.92
CA GLU A 107 7.00 5.62 -7.33
C GLU A 107 7.13 4.14 -7.69
N GLN A 108 8.37 3.66 -7.81
CA GLN A 108 8.62 2.22 -7.98
C GLN A 108 8.71 1.48 -6.64
N ALA A 109 8.39 2.19 -5.57
CA ALA A 109 8.51 1.66 -4.21
C ALA A 109 7.30 0.79 -3.86
N GLU A 110 7.58 -0.43 -3.46
CA GLU A 110 6.58 -1.36 -2.96
C GLU A 110 6.16 -1.00 -1.53
N LEU A 111 4.87 -0.76 -1.31
CA LEU A 111 4.30 -0.43 0.00
C LEU A 111 3.95 -1.68 0.81
N GLY A 112 3.74 -2.79 0.12
CA GLY A 112 3.40 -4.05 0.73
C GLY A 112 2.91 -5.07 -0.29
N ARG A 113 2.83 -6.31 0.16
CA ARG A 113 2.35 -7.45 -0.64
C ARG A 113 1.57 -8.43 0.20
N GLY A 114 0.72 -9.19 -0.45
CA GLY A 114 -0.08 -10.19 0.22
C GLY A 114 -0.82 -11.10 -0.73
N GLY A 115 -1.72 -11.91 -0.16
CA GLY A 115 -2.51 -12.83 -0.97
C GLY A 115 -3.29 -13.83 -0.14
N ARG A 116 -3.88 -14.78 -0.84
CA ARG A 116 -4.60 -15.90 -0.28
C ARG A 116 -3.64 -17.06 0.01
N TYR A 117 -3.70 -17.63 1.21
CA TYR A 117 -2.86 -18.76 1.63
C TYR A 117 -3.60 -19.70 2.58
N LEU A 118 -2.96 -20.80 2.98
CA LEU A 118 -3.46 -21.68 4.03
C LEU A 118 -2.65 -21.43 5.31
N CYS A 119 -3.35 -21.13 6.40
CA CYS A 119 -2.79 -21.06 7.75
C CYS A 119 -2.86 -22.47 8.36
N GLY A 120 -1.72 -22.99 8.87
CA GLY A 120 -1.67 -24.34 9.43
C GLY A 120 -2.12 -25.43 8.47
N ASP A 121 -1.86 -25.26 7.17
CA ASP A 121 -2.15 -26.18 6.06
C ASP A 121 -3.65 -26.45 5.79
N THR A 122 -4.55 -25.95 6.60
CA THR A 122 -6.00 -26.28 6.50
C THR A 122 -6.91 -25.06 6.44
N GLU A 123 -6.57 -23.96 7.10
CA GLU A 123 -7.45 -22.81 7.22
C GLU A 123 -7.17 -21.76 6.14
N PRO A 124 -8.13 -21.48 5.23
CA PRO A 124 -7.95 -20.47 4.20
C PRO A 124 -7.89 -19.07 4.80
N ALA A 125 -6.77 -18.36 4.62
CA ALA A 125 -6.53 -17.02 5.10
C ALA A 125 -6.18 -16.04 3.98
N THR A 126 -6.36 -14.77 4.23
CA THR A 126 -5.87 -13.68 3.38
C THR A 126 -5.10 -12.71 4.25
N GLY A 127 -3.89 -12.36 3.86
CA GLY A 127 -3.05 -11.47 4.62
C GLY A 127 -2.26 -10.52 3.72
N ILE A 128 -1.73 -9.48 4.35
CA ILE A 128 -0.85 -8.50 3.71
C ILE A 128 0.29 -8.15 4.65
N THR A 129 1.49 -8.07 4.10
CA THR A 129 2.66 -7.48 4.75
C THR A 129 2.81 -6.07 4.23
N LEU A 130 2.88 -5.09 5.12
CA LEU A 130 3.15 -3.68 4.79
C LEU A 130 4.58 -3.33 5.15
N TYR A 131 5.19 -2.41 4.41
CA TYR A 131 6.54 -1.89 4.62
C TYR A 131 6.48 -0.45 5.17
N PRO A 132 6.50 -0.27 6.51
CA PRO A 132 6.27 1.04 7.14
C PRO A 132 7.30 2.09 6.73
N ASP A 133 8.55 1.71 6.53
CA ASP A 133 9.64 2.58 6.08
C ASP A 133 9.34 3.17 4.69
N THR A 134 8.92 2.33 3.74
CA THR A 134 8.51 2.77 2.41
C THR A 134 7.23 3.61 2.47
N ILE A 135 6.24 3.21 3.27
CA ILE A 135 4.99 3.97 3.43
C ILE A 135 5.29 5.37 3.96
N VAL A 136 6.14 5.49 4.99
CA VAL A 136 6.52 6.79 5.56
C VAL A 136 7.27 7.66 4.55
N SER A 137 8.16 7.08 3.72
CA SER A 137 8.93 7.83 2.74
C SER A 137 8.07 8.48 1.64
N VAL A 138 6.92 7.88 1.30
CA VAL A 138 6.01 8.38 0.25
C VAL A 138 4.76 9.03 0.80
N ALA A 139 4.56 8.99 2.12
CA ALA A 139 3.40 9.63 2.75
C ALA A 139 3.45 11.16 2.55
N PRO A 140 2.32 11.80 2.27
CA PRO A 140 2.30 13.25 2.20
C PRO A 140 2.78 13.86 3.52
N PRO A 141 3.56 14.96 3.48
CA PRO A 141 4.05 15.60 4.68
C PRO A 141 2.87 15.97 5.58
N GLN A 142 2.95 15.55 6.84
CA GLN A 142 1.94 15.94 7.81
C GLN A 142 2.08 17.43 8.13
N THR A 143 0.99 18.14 8.08
CA THR A 143 0.94 19.49 8.64
C THR A 143 1.12 19.37 10.15
N LEU A 144 2.28 19.76 10.65
CA LEU A 144 2.55 19.74 12.06
C LEU A 144 1.61 20.71 12.77
N ARG A 145 1.02 20.26 13.87
CA ARG A 145 0.22 21.14 14.73
C ARG A 145 1.11 22.24 15.28
N PRO A 146 0.67 23.51 15.28
CA PRO A 146 1.43 24.59 15.91
C PRO A 146 1.69 24.25 17.38
N ARG A 147 2.94 24.39 17.82
CA ARG A 147 3.31 24.11 19.22
C ARG A 147 2.97 25.31 20.09
N LEU A 148 2.22 25.05 21.17
CA LEU A 148 1.77 26.05 22.11
C LEU A 148 2.40 25.80 23.48
N TYR A 149 3.16 26.76 23.98
CA TYR A 149 3.69 26.74 25.33
C TYR A 149 2.60 27.13 26.35
N LEU A 150 2.42 26.28 27.34
CA LEU A 150 1.56 26.53 28.51
C LEU A 150 2.47 26.85 29.70
N PRO A 151 2.56 28.09 30.19
CA PRO A 151 3.38 28.42 31.34
C PRO A 151 3.06 27.60 32.57
N TYR A 152 4.05 27.43 33.46
CA TYR A 152 3.84 26.75 34.74
C TYR A 152 2.62 27.28 35.48
N GLY A 153 1.81 26.37 36.05
CA GLY A 153 0.57 26.71 36.73
C GLY A 153 -0.65 26.86 35.82
N THR A 154 -0.50 26.71 34.49
CA THR A 154 -1.68 26.67 33.61
C THR A 154 -2.56 25.47 33.94
N PRO A 155 -3.88 25.62 34.16
CA PRO A 155 -4.77 24.53 34.47
C PRO A 155 -4.80 23.44 33.40
N ALA A 156 -4.90 22.19 33.82
CA ALA A 156 -4.95 21.06 32.89
C ALA A 156 -6.12 21.12 31.89
N ALA A 157 -7.26 21.68 32.33
CA ALA A 157 -8.43 21.90 31.47
C ALA A 157 -8.10 22.80 30.28
N THR A 158 -7.38 23.92 30.52
CA THR A 158 -6.89 24.82 29.44
C THR A 158 -6.04 24.07 28.41
N GLY A 159 -5.13 23.21 28.89
CA GLY A 159 -4.34 22.39 27.98
C GLY A 159 -5.20 21.45 27.10
N THR A 160 -6.30 20.93 27.68
CA THR A 160 -7.25 20.10 26.94
C THR A 160 -8.01 20.88 25.88
N GLU A 161 -8.47 22.09 26.24
CA GLU A 161 -9.14 23.00 25.29
C GLU A 161 -8.24 23.43 24.15
N CYS A 162 -6.97 23.75 24.44
CA CYS A 162 -5.98 24.10 23.41
C CYS A 162 -5.71 22.91 22.45
N ARG A 163 -5.62 21.69 22.96
CA ARG A 163 -5.48 20.49 22.12
C ARG A 163 -6.71 20.25 21.24
N ALA A 164 -7.90 20.53 21.75
CA ALA A 164 -9.13 20.46 20.95
C ALA A 164 -9.16 21.51 19.82
N GLN A 165 -8.44 22.63 19.98
CA GLN A 165 -8.22 23.65 18.96
C GLN A 165 -7.04 23.34 18.03
N ASN A 166 -6.60 22.09 17.99
CA ASN A 166 -5.51 21.60 17.11
C ASN A 166 -4.10 22.08 17.46
N TYR A 167 -3.83 22.53 18.69
CA TYR A 167 -2.47 22.82 19.15
C TYR A 167 -1.77 21.61 19.75
N ALA A 168 -0.46 21.49 19.54
CA ALA A 168 0.41 20.58 20.27
C ALA A 168 0.95 21.31 21.51
N THR A 169 0.41 20.98 22.70
CA THR A 169 0.73 21.71 23.93
C THR A 169 2.03 21.23 24.58
N VAL A 170 2.86 22.14 25.03
CA VAL A 170 4.09 21.92 25.81
C VAL A 170 3.93 22.63 27.15
N ALA A 171 3.85 21.89 28.26
CA ALA A 171 3.67 22.47 29.58
C ALA A 171 5.02 22.84 30.22
N GLY A 172 5.09 24.04 30.80
CA GLY A 172 6.20 24.45 31.68
C GLY A 172 6.19 23.63 32.97
N LEU A 173 7.31 23.02 33.31
CA LEU A 173 7.45 22.14 34.49
C LEU A 173 7.83 22.92 35.75
N ALA A 174 8.29 24.18 35.63
CA ALA A 174 8.66 25.08 36.72
C ALA A 174 8.38 26.53 36.30
N PRO A 175 8.25 27.45 37.30
CA PRO A 175 8.20 28.89 36.99
C PRO A 175 9.44 29.34 36.22
N HIS A 176 9.25 30.13 35.15
CA HIS A 176 10.34 30.68 34.38
C HIS A 176 10.22 32.20 34.30
N PRO A 177 11.32 32.97 34.52
CA PRO A 177 11.27 34.45 34.58
C PRO A 177 10.94 35.08 33.22
N ALA A 178 11.28 34.39 32.13
CA ALA A 178 11.02 34.81 30.75
C ALA A 178 10.25 33.71 29.98
N PRO A 179 8.93 33.60 30.14
CA PRO A 179 8.14 32.51 29.53
C PRO A 179 8.21 32.49 27.98
N HIS A 180 8.41 33.64 27.34
CA HIS A 180 8.56 33.73 25.87
C HIS A 180 9.85 33.08 25.39
N ASP A 181 10.97 33.35 26.10
CA ASP A 181 12.27 32.76 25.75
C ASP A 181 12.25 31.25 25.94
N GLU A 182 11.59 30.78 27.00
CA GLU A 182 11.42 29.34 27.23
C GLU A 182 10.53 28.69 26.16
N ALA A 183 9.46 29.34 25.73
CA ALA A 183 8.60 28.89 24.65
C ALA A 183 9.39 28.79 23.33
N ALA A 184 10.21 29.79 23.01
CA ALA A 184 11.07 29.80 21.83
C ALA A 184 12.13 28.68 21.90
N ARG A 185 12.80 28.51 23.07
CA ARG A 185 13.76 27.44 23.33
C ARG A 185 13.16 26.05 23.11
N LEU A 186 11.90 25.88 23.48
CA LEU A 186 11.15 24.62 23.30
C LEU A 186 10.57 24.46 21.89
N GLY A 187 10.86 25.37 20.97
CA GLY A 187 10.38 25.34 19.57
C GLY A 187 8.85 25.51 19.48
N CYS A 188 8.25 26.24 20.41
CA CYS A 188 6.85 26.61 20.32
C CYS A 188 6.69 27.83 19.40
N SER A 189 5.61 27.84 18.62
CA SER A 189 5.23 28.98 17.77
C SER A 189 4.21 29.88 18.47
N HIS A 190 3.63 29.42 19.57
CA HIS A 190 2.60 30.13 20.33
C HIS A 190 2.81 29.97 21.83
N ILE A 191 2.29 30.92 22.61
CA ILE A 191 2.25 30.91 24.08
C ILE A 191 0.84 31.18 24.55
N PHE A 192 0.41 30.50 25.64
CA PHE A 192 -0.81 30.82 26.34
C PHE A 192 -0.52 31.89 27.40
N GLN A 193 -1.10 33.06 27.26
CA GLN A 193 -0.87 34.18 28.17
C GLN A 193 -2.14 35.03 28.33
N ASN A 194 -2.45 35.42 29.57
CA ASN A 194 -3.62 36.25 29.90
C ASN A 194 -4.93 35.67 29.34
N GLY A 195 -5.12 34.37 29.45
CA GLY A 195 -6.34 33.68 28.99
C GLY A 195 -6.50 33.51 27.50
N ALA A 196 -5.45 33.81 26.69
CA ALA A 196 -5.48 33.75 25.23
C ALA A 196 -4.24 33.08 24.66
N ILE A 197 -4.38 32.46 23.47
CA ILE A 197 -3.29 31.97 22.67
C ILE A 197 -2.71 33.12 21.85
N ARG A 198 -1.41 33.34 21.94
CA ARG A 198 -0.69 34.39 21.19
C ARG A 198 0.45 33.79 20.38
N PRO A 199 0.69 34.23 19.15
CA PRO A 199 1.88 33.84 18.42
C PRO A 199 3.13 34.39 19.12
N LEU A 200 4.24 33.67 19.02
CA LEU A 200 5.55 34.19 19.39
C LEU A 200 6.06 35.00 18.21
N GLU A 201 6.38 36.25 18.44
CA GLU A 201 7.07 37.11 17.44
C GLU A 201 8.51 36.57 17.32
N HIS A 202 8.91 36.18 16.13
CA HIS A 202 10.29 35.86 15.83
C HIS A 202 10.93 37.18 15.33
N ASP A 203 11.84 37.72 16.12
CA ASP A 203 12.74 38.77 15.66
C ASP A 203 13.72 38.22 14.62
#